data_814b806200ffaea06906ffc59c5fe1b6
#
_entry.id   814b806200ffaea06906ffc59c5fe1b6
#
_cell.length_a   1.000
_cell.length_b   1.000
_cell.length_c   1.000
_cell.angle_alpha   90.00
_cell.angle_beta   90.00
_cell.angle_gamma   90.00
#
_symmetry.space_group_name_H-M   'P 1'
#
loop_
_entity.id
_entity.type
_entity.pdbx_description
1 polymer ?
#
loop_
_entity_poly.entity_id
_entity_poly.type
_entity_poly.pdbx_seq_one_letter_code
_entity_poly.pdbx_strand_id
1 'polypeptide(L)'
;MKSVCVFVSVLFAQLAAAQSYQKLHRDMLLIDTHNDILSKATESGAVIDQDLKGKTHSDLMRWKKGGLDAQIFSVFCDGNQKNPYAYANRQLDTLDAVISRNPDKIAMVNNSKMLQKVVKKGKIAAMAGIEGGHMIEDDLNKIDSFYRRGARYMTLTWNNSTEWASSAADEKNKPDLAKKGLSDFGKQVVQRMNKLGMMVDVSHVGEQTFWDVMSVSSKPPFASHSSVYELCKHQRNLKDEQIKALAARGGVIQINFYSGFLDQYYFAKRKAFKAKYAAEAEALKKTGLSEDESYDRIDDKYRDEVNQLRAPFSLLMEHLEYVIKLVGVDYVGIGSDFDGIDSPPKELDDVTTYPLITKALLERGYSKKDIRKIMGGNFLRVLSANENN
;
A
#
# COMPACT_ATOMS: atom_id res chain seq x y z
N MET A 1 -7.04 51.48 9.70
CA MET A 1 -6.73 50.62 10.86
C MET A 1 -7.52 49.30 10.90
N LYS A 2 -8.79 49.25 10.47
CA LYS A 2 -9.59 48.00 10.51
C LYS A 2 -9.08 46.90 9.57
N SER A 3 -8.50 47.22 8.39
CA SER A 3 -8.00 46.21 7.42
C SER A 3 -6.71 45.50 7.87
N VAL A 4 -5.84 46.17 8.63
CA VAL A 4 -4.58 45.57 9.12
C VAL A 4 -4.84 44.53 10.22
N CYS A 5 -5.83 44.77 11.10
CA CYS A 5 -6.19 43.84 12.18
C CYS A 5 -6.80 42.54 11.65
N VAL A 6 -7.53 42.57 10.53
CA VAL A 6 -8.10 41.37 9.91
C VAL A 6 -7.02 40.50 9.27
N PHE A 7 -6.04 41.10 8.58
CA PHE A 7 -4.92 40.37 7.99
C PHE A 7 -4.03 39.70 9.06
N VAL A 8 -3.77 40.39 10.17
CA VAL A 8 -2.98 39.84 11.29
C VAL A 8 -3.69 38.67 11.95
N SER A 9 -5.00 38.79 12.21
CA SER A 9 -5.78 37.69 12.83
C SER A 9 -5.93 36.48 11.94
N VAL A 10 -6.06 36.63 10.62
CA VAL A 10 -6.06 35.51 9.65
C VAL A 10 -4.70 34.81 9.60
N LEU A 11 -3.61 35.58 9.62
CA LEU A 11 -2.24 35.02 9.62
C LEU A 11 -1.96 34.23 10.90
N PHE A 12 -2.37 34.73 12.08
CA PHE A 12 -2.24 34.01 13.35
C PHE A 12 -3.10 32.74 13.40
N ALA A 13 -4.31 32.78 12.85
CA ALA A 13 -5.18 31.60 12.77
C ALA A 13 -4.58 30.51 11.85
N GLN A 14 -4.01 30.90 10.71
CA GLN A 14 -3.33 29.97 9.79
C GLN A 14 -2.05 29.38 10.40
N LEU A 15 -1.26 30.17 11.11
CA LEU A 15 -0.06 29.69 11.83
C LEU A 15 -0.44 28.73 12.97
N ALA A 16 -1.50 29.03 13.73
CA ALA A 16 -1.99 28.15 14.79
C ALA A 16 -2.55 26.83 14.22
N ALA A 17 -3.27 26.89 13.11
CA ALA A 17 -3.76 25.71 12.41
C ALA A 17 -2.62 24.86 11.82
N ALA A 18 -1.61 25.50 11.23
CA ALA A 18 -0.40 24.83 10.70
C ALA A 18 0.37 24.12 11.82
N GLN A 19 0.57 24.75 12.97
CA GLN A 19 1.21 24.11 14.13
C GLN A 19 0.36 22.97 14.72
N SER A 20 -0.96 23.05 14.63
CA SER A 20 -1.90 22.07 15.17
C SER A 20 -1.82 20.74 14.40
N TYR A 21 -1.82 20.73 13.05
CA TYR A 21 -1.78 19.48 12.29
C TYR A 21 -0.40 18.82 12.36
N GLN A 22 0.68 19.59 12.32
CA GLN A 22 2.04 19.06 12.44
C GLN A 22 2.29 18.38 13.79
N LYS A 23 1.79 19.02 14.89
CA LYS A 23 1.86 18.39 16.21
C LYS A 23 1.02 17.13 16.26
N LEU A 24 -0.22 17.15 15.78
CA LEU A 24 -1.06 15.94 15.72
C LEU A 24 -0.39 14.83 14.93
N HIS A 25 0.18 15.16 13.77
CA HIS A 25 0.85 14.20 12.89
C HIS A 25 2.04 13.53 13.59
N ARG A 26 2.85 14.28 14.32
CA ARG A 26 3.98 13.73 15.10
C ARG A 26 3.58 12.93 16.34
N ASP A 27 2.43 13.28 16.94
CA ASP A 27 1.96 12.69 18.22
C ASP A 27 1.04 11.48 18.01
N MET A 28 0.73 11.11 16.77
CA MET A 28 -0.10 9.94 16.46
C MET A 28 0.72 8.81 15.88
N LEU A 29 0.17 7.61 15.94
CA LEU A 29 0.73 6.43 15.27
C LEU A 29 0.42 6.51 13.77
N LEU A 30 1.45 6.58 12.94
CA LEU A 30 1.35 6.49 11.49
C LEU A 30 1.87 5.14 11.00
N ILE A 31 1.01 4.38 10.34
CA ILE A 31 1.33 3.08 9.74
C ILE A 31 0.98 3.12 8.26
N ASP A 32 1.94 2.78 7.42
CA ASP A 32 1.72 2.47 6.01
C ASP A 32 1.82 0.96 5.80
N THR A 33 0.77 0.39 5.21
CA THR A 33 0.61 -1.07 5.15
C THR A 33 1.23 -1.72 3.92
N HIS A 34 1.76 -0.92 2.97
CA HIS A 34 2.36 -1.47 1.75
C HIS A 34 3.39 -0.53 1.14
N ASN A 35 4.61 -1.04 0.93
CA ASN A 35 5.70 -0.31 0.28
C ASN A 35 6.72 -1.30 -0.31
N ASP A 36 7.08 -1.12 -1.57
CA ASP A 36 7.87 -2.06 -2.38
C ASP A 36 9.35 -1.73 -2.49
N ILE A 37 9.91 -0.96 -1.56
CA ILE A 37 11.33 -0.59 -1.56
C ILE A 37 12.26 -1.82 -1.57
N LEU A 38 11.83 -2.97 -1.04
CA LEU A 38 12.62 -4.21 -1.07
C LEU A 38 12.81 -4.72 -2.51
N SER A 39 11.83 -4.52 -3.39
CA SER A 39 11.95 -4.83 -4.82
C SER A 39 13.01 -3.93 -5.46
N LYS A 40 12.97 -2.61 -5.21
CA LYS A 40 14.00 -1.69 -5.69
C LYS A 40 15.40 -2.05 -5.18
N ALA A 41 15.51 -2.47 -3.91
CA ALA A 41 16.78 -2.92 -3.35
C ALA A 41 17.30 -4.20 -4.04
N THR A 42 16.42 -5.14 -4.36
CA THR A 42 16.77 -6.43 -4.96
C THR A 42 17.07 -6.31 -6.45
N GLU A 43 16.32 -5.49 -7.17
CA GLU A 43 16.40 -5.35 -8.65
C GLU A 43 17.46 -4.34 -9.08
N SER A 44 17.54 -3.19 -8.41
CA SER A 44 18.41 -2.07 -8.78
C SER A 44 19.57 -1.83 -7.81
N GLY A 45 19.69 -2.63 -6.73
CA GLY A 45 20.72 -2.45 -5.71
C GLY A 45 20.54 -1.20 -4.84
N ALA A 46 19.31 -0.67 -4.73
CA ALA A 46 19.03 0.48 -3.87
C ALA A 46 19.36 0.17 -2.40
N VAL A 47 20.19 0.98 -1.78
CA VAL A 47 20.60 0.81 -0.38
C VAL A 47 19.70 1.67 0.51
N ILE A 48 18.71 1.05 1.15
CA ILE A 48 17.56 1.69 1.82
C ILE A 48 17.99 2.68 2.93
N ASP A 49 19.14 2.48 3.54
CA ASP A 49 19.70 3.35 4.59
C ASP A 49 20.60 4.47 4.06
N GLN A 50 20.64 4.68 2.74
CA GLN A 50 21.23 5.85 2.09
C GLN A 50 20.15 6.85 1.63
N ASP A 51 20.56 8.06 1.23
CA ASP A 51 19.65 9.02 0.60
C ASP A 51 19.31 8.56 -0.82
N LEU A 52 18.06 8.21 -1.02
CA LEU A 52 17.52 7.75 -2.30
C LEU A 52 16.56 8.77 -2.93
N LYS A 53 16.62 10.05 -2.51
CA LYS A 53 15.77 11.10 -3.05
C LYS A 53 15.89 11.19 -4.58
N GLY A 54 14.74 11.19 -5.28
CA GLY A 54 14.66 11.24 -6.73
C GLY A 54 14.93 9.89 -7.42
N LYS A 55 15.21 8.82 -6.67
CA LYS A 55 15.37 7.44 -7.19
C LYS A 55 14.25 6.52 -6.74
N THR A 56 13.75 6.74 -5.52
CA THR A 56 12.70 5.96 -4.89
C THR A 56 11.72 6.89 -4.18
N HIS A 57 10.54 6.40 -3.84
CA HIS A 57 9.58 7.16 -3.03
C HIS A 57 9.96 7.15 -1.54
N SER A 58 10.79 6.20 -1.10
CA SER A 58 11.12 6.02 0.31
C SER A 58 12.61 5.74 0.54
N ASP A 59 13.06 6.03 1.72
CA ASP A 59 14.29 5.57 2.35
C ASP A 59 14.20 5.76 3.87
N LEU A 60 15.15 5.21 4.62
CA LEU A 60 15.13 5.20 6.08
C LEU A 60 15.03 6.60 6.70
N MET A 61 15.68 7.61 6.11
CA MET A 61 15.67 8.97 6.63
C MET A 61 14.40 9.72 6.26
N ARG A 62 13.87 9.49 5.04
CA ARG A 62 12.63 10.12 4.58
C ARG A 62 11.40 9.58 5.30
N TRP A 63 11.34 8.29 5.67
CA TRP A 63 10.27 7.78 6.56
C TRP A 63 10.20 8.56 7.86
N LYS A 64 11.33 8.76 8.53
CA LYS A 64 11.37 9.54 9.76
C LYS A 64 10.94 11.00 9.55
N LYS A 65 11.36 11.61 8.44
CA LYS A 65 10.96 12.97 8.06
C LYS A 65 9.45 13.08 7.79
N GLY A 66 8.85 12.06 7.18
CA GLY A 66 7.41 11.96 6.93
C GLY A 66 6.59 11.61 8.16
N GLY A 67 7.23 11.37 9.31
CA GLY A 67 6.55 11.01 10.55
C GLY A 67 6.04 9.57 10.61
N LEU A 68 6.57 8.69 9.75
CA LEU A 68 6.18 7.28 9.73
C LEU A 68 6.71 6.55 10.98
N ASP A 69 5.84 5.84 11.65
CA ASP A 69 6.15 5.03 12.83
C ASP A 69 6.28 3.54 12.52
N ALA A 70 5.49 3.04 11.57
CA ALA A 70 5.58 1.65 11.15
C ALA A 70 5.42 1.53 9.63
N GLN A 71 6.31 0.76 9.01
CA GLN A 71 6.23 0.36 7.61
C GLN A 71 6.02 -1.14 7.52
N ILE A 72 5.01 -1.54 6.77
CA ILE A 72 4.90 -2.91 6.31
C ILE A 72 5.57 -2.99 4.94
N PHE A 73 6.67 -3.73 4.88
CA PHE A 73 7.47 -3.92 3.68
C PHE A 73 6.85 -5.03 2.84
N SER A 74 6.48 -4.71 1.61
CA SER A 74 6.09 -5.72 0.63
C SER A 74 7.29 -6.58 0.27
N VAL A 75 7.10 -7.87 0.32
CA VAL A 75 7.98 -8.89 -0.24
C VAL A 75 7.28 -9.38 -1.50
N PHE A 76 7.75 -8.91 -2.63
CA PHE A 76 7.11 -9.05 -3.93
C PHE A 76 8.05 -9.68 -4.96
N CYS A 77 7.49 -10.48 -5.84
CA CYS A 77 8.11 -10.82 -7.11
C CYS A 77 7.06 -11.05 -8.20
N ASP A 78 7.49 -10.89 -9.45
CA ASP A 78 6.64 -11.13 -10.60
C ASP A 78 6.14 -12.59 -10.64
N GLY A 79 4.92 -12.80 -11.16
CA GLY A 79 4.30 -14.12 -11.22
C GLY A 79 5.05 -15.15 -12.06
N ASN A 80 5.97 -14.73 -12.94
CA ASN A 80 6.83 -15.58 -13.73
C ASN A 80 8.25 -15.77 -13.13
N GLN A 81 8.50 -15.24 -11.93
CA GLN A 81 9.77 -15.33 -11.22
C GLN A 81 10.17 -16.80 -10.99
N LYS A 82 11.37 -17.18 -11.44
CA LYS A 82 11.93 -18.50 -11.12
C LYS A 82 12.32 -18.56 -9.64
N ASN A 83 11.96 -19.67 -8.97
CA ASN A 83 12.20 -19.88 -7.53
C ASN A 83 11.68 -18.72 -6.67
N PRO A 84 10.37 -18.37 -6.72
CA PRO A 84 9.82 -17.21 -6.08
C PRO A 84 9.98 -17.23 -4.55
N TYR A 85 9.96 -18.39 -3.92
CA TYR A 85 10.24 -18.53 -2.48
C TYR A 85 11.68 -18.11 -2.13
N ALA A 86 12.66 -18.53 -2.90
CA ALA A 86 14.06 -18.14 -2.68
C ALA A 86 14.25 -16.62 -2.93
N TYR A 87 13.56 -16.09 -3.95
CA TYR A 87 13.57 -14.64 -4.23
C TYR A 87 12.99 -13.84 -3.07
N ALA A 88 11.84 -14.24 -2.54
CA ALA A 88 11.21 -13.60 -1.36
C ALA A 88 12.15 -13.62 -0.14
N ASN A 89 12.85 -14.75 0.10
CA ASN A 89 13.81 -14.82 1.20
C ASN A 89 14.98 -13.85 1.05
N ARG A 90 15.49 -13.59 -0.17
CA ARG A 90 16.51 -12.56 -0.38
C ARG A 90 16.04 -11.15 -0.03
N GLN A 91 14.77 -10.83 -0.29
CA GLN A 91 14.18 -9.54 0.12
C GLN A 91 14.08 -9.44 1.65
N LEU A 92 13.68 -10.52 2.32
CA LEU A 92 13.69 -10.58 3.78
C LEU A 92 15.11 -10.47 4.36
N ASP A 93 16.12 -11.10 3.72
CA ASP A 93 17.53 -10.94 4.10
C ASP A 93 18.01 -9.49 3.95
N THR A 94 17.53 -8.79 2.91
CA THR A 94 17.81 -7.35 2.71
C THR A 94 17.22 -6.53 3.85
N LEU A 95 15.97 -6.80 4.25
CA LEU A 95 15.34 -6.11 5.37
C LEU A 95 16.08 -6.37 6.69
N ASP A 96 16.44 -7.61 6.97
CA ASP A 96 17.22 -8.00 8.14
C ASP A 96 18.58 -7.30 8.17
N ALA A 97 19.25 -7.17 7.02
CA ALA A 97 20.52 -6.46 6.89
C ALA A 97 20.37 -4.95 7.17
N VAL A 98 19.33 -4.29 6.65
CA VAL A 98 19.05 -2.87 6.93
C VAL A 98 18.79 -2.66 8.42
N ILE A 99 17.99 -3.50 9.06
CA ILE A 99 17.70 -3.43 10.50
C ILE A 99 18.97 -3.63 11.32
N SER A 100 19.80 -4.62 10.94
CA SER A 100 21.06 -4.93 11.65
C SER A 100 22.06 -3.79 11.60
N ARG A 101 22.12 -3.05 10.48
CA ARG A 101 22.99 -1.85 10.35
C ARG A 101 22.45 -0.62 11.05
N ASN A 102 21.14 -0.56 11.33
CA ASN A 102 20.48 0.62 11.89
C ASN A 102 19.61 0.29 13.13
N PRO A 103 20.17 -0.42 14.14
CA PRO A 103 19.40 -0.92 15.27
C PRO A 103 18.83 0.20 16.17
N ASP A 104 19.34 1.41 16.06
CA ASP A 104 18.88 2.62 16.74
C ASP A 104 17.70 3.31 16.03
N LYS A 105 17.48 3.05 14.74
CA LYS A 105 16.46 3.72 13.90
C LYS A 105 15.27 2.85 13.54
N ILE A 106 15.47 1.55 13.35
CA ILE A 106 14.44 0.61 12.86
C ILE A 106 14.56 -0.71 13.59
N ALA A 107 13.44 -1.39 13.81
CA ALA A 107 13.44 -2.71 14.43
C ALA A 107 12.31 -3.58 13.87
N MET A 108 12.58 -4.87 13.64
CA MET A 108 11.55 -5.86 13.29
C MET A 108 10.54 -5.99 14.43
N VAL A 109 9.26 -6.05 14.07
CA VAL A 109 8.16 -6.29 14.99
C VAL A 109 7.27 -7.41 14.47
N ASN A 110 6.71 -8.19 15.38
CA ASN A 110 5.92 -9.37 15.06
C ASN A 110 4.52 -9.39 15.70
N ASN A 111 4.17 -8.35 16.44
CA ASN A 111 2.86 -8.19 17.05
C ASN A 111 2.59 -6.72 17.41
N SER A 112 1.33 -6.41 17.71
CA SER A 112 0.84 -5.08 18.04
C SER A 112 1.50 -4.48 19.28
N LYS A 113 1.77 -5.27 20.31
CA LYS A 113 2.45 -4.83 21.56
C LYS A 113 3.90 -4.45 21.28
N MET A 114 4.61 -5.27 20.50
CA MET A 114 6.00 -4.98 20.10
C MET A 114 6.09 -3.75 19.21
N LEU A 115 5.16 -3.59 18.25
CA LEU A 115 5.06 -2.41 17.39
C LEU A 115 4.97 -1.14 18.25
N GLN A 116 4.01 -1.08 19.16
CA GLN A 116 3.85 0.08 20.04
C GLN A 116 5.07 0.33 20.95
N LYS A 117 5.74 -0.73 21.41
CA LYS A 117 6.96 -0.61 22.22
C LYS A 117 8.14 -0.04 21.43
N VAL A 118 8.29 -0.43 20.16
CA VAL A 118 9.35 0.07 19.26
C VAL A 118 9.09 1.54 18.91
N VAL A 119 7.85 1.88 18.54
CA VAL A 119 7.45 3.26 18.23
C VAL A 119 7.65 4.20 19.43
N LYS A 120 7.28 3.78 20.64
CA LYS A 120 7.53 4.55 21.88
C LYS A 120 9.01 4.85 22.12
N LYS A 121 9.93 4.07 21.54
CA LYS A 121 11.38 4.32 21.60
C LYS A 121 11.86 5.26 20.47
N GLY A 122 10.95 5.79 19.66
CA GLY A 122 11.25 6.67 18.53
C GLY A 122 11.84 5.96 17.31
N LYS A 123 11.78 4.61 17.24
CA LYS A 123 12.24 3.81 16.12
C LYS A 123 11.09 3.49 15.18
N ILE A 124 11.41 3.24 13.91
CA ILE A 124 10.46 2.71 12.94
C ILE A 124 10.22 1.22 13.23
N ALA A 125 8.97 0.83 13.35
CA ALA A 125 8.59 -0.57 13.45
C ALA A 125 8.51 -1.17 12.03
N ALA A 126 9.33 -2.18 11.75
CA ALA A 126 9.34 -2.91 10.49
C ALA A 126 8.55 -4.20 10.60
N MET A 127 7.69 -4.47 9.62
CA MET A 127 6.96 -5.73 9.47
C MET A 127 6.99 -6.14 8.01
N ALA A 128 6.96 -7.42 7.69
CA ALA A 128 6.88 -7.88 6.31
C ALA A 128 5.45 -8.29 5.94
N GLY A 129 5.10 -8.10 4.68
CA GLY A 129 3.91 -8.65 4.03
C GLY A 129 4.30 -9.36 2.75
N ILE A 130 3.81 -10.57 2.53
CA ILE A 130 4.08 -11.34 1.32
C ILE A 130 3.06 -10.98 0.27
N GLU A 131 3.48 -10.42 -0.86
CA GLU A 131 2.58 -10.02 -1.93
C GLU A 131 2.59 -11.03 -3.08
N GLY A 132 1.70 -12.01 -2.95
CA GLY A 132 1.48 -13.05 -3.95
C GLY A 132 1.70 -14.46 -3.42
N GLY A 133 0.61 -15.23 -3.37
CA GLY A 133 0.61 -16.60 -2.86
C GLY A 133 1.44 -17.58 -3.69
N HIS A 134 1.83 -17.23 -4.93
CA HIS A 134 2.76 -18.04 -5.73
C HIS A 134 4.12 -18.24 -5.04
N MET A 135 4.50 -17.34 -4.12
CA MET A 135 5.76 -17.45 -3.38
C MET A 135 5.79 -18.57 -2.35
N ILE A 136 4.65 -19.18 -2.02
CA ILE A 136 4.66 -20.40 -1.19
C ILE A 136 4.94 -21.69 -2.02
N GLU A 137 4.94 -21.60 -3.38
CA GLU A 137 5.17 -22.74 -4.27
C GLU A 137 4.34 -23.97 -3.86
N ASP A 138 3.05 -23.73 -3.55
CA ASP A 138 2.04 -24.70 -3.12
C ASP A 138 2.42 -25.56 -1.87
N ASP A 139 3.27 -25.01 -1.00
CA ASP A 139 3.71 -25.65 0.24
C ASP A 139 3.29 -24.83 1.48
N LEU A 140 2.37 -25.34 2.29
CA LEU A 140 1.90 -24.70 3.53
C LEU A 140 3.03 -24.44 4.54
N ASN A 141 4.11 -25.26 4.54
CA ASN A 141 5.23 -25.03 5.46
C ASN A 141 6.00 -23.74 5.15
N LYS A 142 5.91 -23.24 3.91
CA LYS A 142 6.51 -21.96 3.52
C LYS A 142 5.77 -20.77 4.12
N ILE A 143 4.47 -20.88 4.37
CA ILE A 143 3.71 -19.87 5.15
C ILE A 143 4.30 -19.76 6.56
N ASP A 144 4.56 -20.90 7.22
CA ASP A 144 5.17 -20.94 8.54
C ASP A 144 6.57 -20.33 8.54
N SER A 145 7.33 -20.58 7.47
CA SER A 145 8.66 -20.02 7.29
C SER A 145 8.60 -18.49 7.18
N PHE A 146 7.74 -17.95 6.31
CA PHE A 146 7.54 -16.51 6.20
C PHE A 146 7.07 -15.88 7.52
N TYR A 147 6.14 -16.54 8.23
CA TYR A 147 5.67 -16.07 9.54
C TYR A 147 6.80 -15.98 10.57
N ARG A 148 7.67 -17.00 10.65
CA ARG A 148 8.87 -16.97 11.50
C ARG A 148 9.84 -15.86 11.14
N ARG A 149 9.91 -15.48 9.85
CA ARG A 149 10.74 -14.38 9.34
C ARG A 149 10.11 -13.00 9.49
N GLY A 150 8.98 -12.86 10.17
CA GLY A 150 8.36 -11.57 10.47
C GLY A 150 7.23 -11.16 9.53
N ALA A 151 6.84 -11.98 8.55
CA ALA A 151 5.65 -11.71 7.76
C ALA A 151 4.39 -11.80 8.62
N ARG A 152 3.50 -10.81 8.49
CA ARG A 152 2.23 -10.75 9.24
C ARG A 152 1.00 -10.67 8.38
N TYR A 153 1.17 -10.56 7.08
CA TYR A 153 0.12 -10.84 6.11
C TYR A 153 0.67 -11.57 4.88
N MET A 154 -0.22 -12.17 4.12
CA MET A 154 0.04 -12.63 2.77
C MET A 154 -1.17 -12.30 1.89
N THR A 155 -0.90 -11.65 0.76
CA THR A 155 -1.85 -11.47 -0.34
C THR A 155 -1.94 -12.78 -1.12
N LEU A 156 -3.16 -13.33 -1.30
CA LEU A 156 -3.32 -14.68 -1.83
C LEU A 156 -2.95 -14.80 -3.31
N THR A 157 -3.01 -13.71 -4.05
CA THR A 157 -2.56 -13.60 -5.44
C THR A 157 -1.86 -12.26 -5.64
N TRP A 158 -1.04 -12.14 -6.68
CA TRP A 158 -0.70 -10.87 -7.30
C TRP A 158 -1.59 -10.68 -8.54
N ASN A 159 -1.07 -10.10 -9.62
CA ASN A 159 -1.81 -10.02 -10.90
C ASN A 159 -1.99 -11.38 -11.57
N ASN A 160 -1.12 -12.33 -11.29
CA ASN A 160 -1.26 -13.73 -11.68
C ASN A 160 -2.11 -14.50 -10.65
N SER A 161 -2.98 -15.36 -11.15
CA SER A 161 -3.63 -16.39 -10.34
C SER A 161 -2.63 -17.45 -9.91
N THR A 162 -2.91 -18.11 -8.78
CA THR A 162 -2.29 -19.39 -8.41
C THR A 162 -3.20 -20.53 -8.82
N GLU A 163 -2.74 -21.79 -8.69
CA GLU A 163 -3.59 -22.96 -8.93
C GLU A 163 -4.77 -23.02 -7.94
N TRP A 164 -4.68 -22.32 -6.82
CA TRP A 164 -5.63 -22.40 -5.71
C TRP A 164 -6.40 -21.09 -5.41
N ALA A 165 -6.11 -19.98 -6.10
CA ALA A 165 -6.81 -18.71 -5.95
C ALA A 165 -6.77 -17.91 -7.25
N SER A 166 -7.90 -17.34 -7.70
CA SER A 166 -7.96 -16.46 -8.85
C SER A 166 -7.64 -15.01 -8.48
N SER A 167 -6.94 -14.31 -9.38
CA SER A 167 -6.61 -12.88 -9.26
C SER A 167 -7.61 -12.01 -10.02
N ALA A 168 -7.79 -10.77 -9.58
CA ALA A 168 -8.63 -9.78 -10.26
C ALA A 168 -8.18 -9.49 -11.71
N ALA A 169 -6.87 -9.50 -11.96
CA ALA A 169 -6.34 -9.25 -13.29
C ALA A 169 -6.60 -10.43 -14.24
N ASP A 170 -6.41 -11.65 -13.78
CA ASP A 170 -6.67 -12.85 -14.59
C ASP A 170 -8.19 -13.06 -14.82
N GLU A 171 -9.04 -12.82 -13.82
CA GLU A 171 -10.49 -12.91 -13.99
C GLU A 171 -11.01 -11.97 -15.09
N LYS A 172 -10.43 -10.77 -15.20
CA LYS A 172 -10.76 -9.83 -16.28
C LYS A 172 -10.31 -10.33 -17.64
N ASN A 173 -9.13 -10.93 -17.73
CA ASN A 173 -8.51 -11.34 -18.99
C ASN A 173 -8.89 -12.75 -19.42
N LYS A 174 -9.30 -13.60 -18.46
CA LYS A 174 -9.68 -15.01 -18.61
C LYS A 174 -11.00 -15.26 -17.88
N PRO A 175 -12.18 -14.98 -18.51
CA PRO A 175 -13.47 -15.02 -17.84
C PRO A 175 -13.83 -16.35 -17.17
N ASP A 176 -13.27 -17.46 -17.64
CA ASP A 176 -13.47 -18.78 -17.03
C ASP A 176 -12.90 -18.87 -15.60
N LEU A 177 -11.92 -18.03 -15.25
CA LEU A 177 -11.37 -17.95 -13.91
C LEU A 177 -12.25 -17.16 -12.94
N ALA A 178 -13.18 -16.33 -13.42
CA ALA A 178 -14.03 -15.48 -12.58
C ALA A 178 -14.90 -16.24 -11.58
N LYS A 179 -15.12 -17.54 -11.79
CA LYS A 179 -15.88 -18.42 -10.90
C LYS A 179 -15.01 -19.41 -10.13
N LYS A 180 -13.68 -19.38 -10.32
CA LYS A 180 -12.79 -20.37 -9.74
C LYS A 180 -12.63 -20.19 -8.21
N GLY A 181 -12.44 -18.97 -7.75
CA GLY A 181 -12.27 -18.67 -6.33
C GLY A 181 -11.12 -19.47 -5.66
N LEU A 182 -11.33 -19.85 -4.40
CA LEU A 182 -10.40 -20.70 -3.64
C LEU A 182 -10.67 -22.19 -3.92
N SER A 183 -9.62 -22.92 -4.31
CA SER A 183 -9.64 -24.38 -4.26
C SER A 183 -9.62 -24.89 -2.80
N ASP A 184 -9.72 -26.20 -2.60
CA ASP A 184 -9.59 -26.78 -1.25
C ASP A 184 -8.21 -26.52 -0.64
N PHE A 185 -7.15 -26.49 -1.45
CA PHE A 185 -5.83 -26.07 -0.99
C PHE A 185 -5.82 -24.58 -0.60
N GLY A 186 -6.45 -23.71 -1.39
CA GLY A 186 -6.60 -22.30 -1.06
C GLY A 186 -7.32 -22.04 0.26
N LYS A 187 -8.35 -22.85 0.56
CA LYS A 187 -9.02 -22.82 1.87
C LYS A 187 -8.08 -23.24 3.01
N GLN A 188 -7.24 -24.27 2.78
CA GLN A 188 -6.21 -24.68 3.75
C GLN A 188 -5.17 -23.58 3.97
N VAL A 189 -4.76 -22.84 2.92
CA VAL A 189 -3.87 -21.67 3.04
C VAL A 189 -4.49 -20.64 3.98
N VAL A 190 -5.75 -20.22 3.76
CA VAL A 190 -6.46 -19.26 4.62
C VAL A 190 -6.54 -19.76 6.07
N GLN A 191 -6.91 -21.02 6.27
CA GLN A 191 -6.98 -21.64 7.59
C GLN A 191 -5.61 -21.69 8.29
N ARG A 192 -4.52 -21.99 7.54
CA ARG A 192 -3.16 -21.98 8.07
C ARG A 192 -2.74 -20.59 8.50
N MET A 193 -3.01 -19.57 7.68
CA MET A 193 -2.74 -18.18 8.03
C MET A 193 -3.47 -17.78 9.32
N ASN A 194 -4.76 -18.08 9.42
CA ASN A 194 -5.54 -17.80 10.63
C ASN A 194 -4.96 -18.51 11.88
N LYS A 195 -4.56 -19.78 11.73
CA LYS A 195 -3.94 -20.56 12.84
C LYS A 195 -2.63 -19.95 13.30
N LEU A 196 -1.83 -19.39 12.41
CA LEU A 196 -0.57 -18.72 12.75
C LEU A 196 -0.80 -17.33 13.37
N GLY A 197 -1.92 -16.66 13.07
CA GLY A 197 -2.14 -15.26 13.38
C GLY A 197 -1.59 -14.33 12.27
N MET A 198 -1.46 -14.85 11.04
CA MET A 198 -1.12 -14.10 9.84
C MET A 198 -2.41 -13.58 9.21
N MET A 199 -2.48 -12.28 8.94
CA MET A 199 -3.63 -11.64 8.32
C MET A 199 -3.78 -12.09 6.87
N VAL A 200 -5.01 -12.41 6.46
CA VAL A 200 -5.34 -12.68 5.04
C VAL A 200 -5.57 -11.36 4.34
N ASP A 201 -4.72 -11.06 3.36
CA ASP A 201 -4.86 -9.87 2.53
C ASP A 201 -5.63 -10.19 1.25
N VAL A 202 -6.69 -9.41 1.01
CA VAL A 202 -7.58 -9.54 -0.16
C VAL A 202 -7.29 -8.50 -1.25
N SER A 203 -6.19 -7.76 -1.18
CA SER A 203 -5.73 -6.99 -2.32
C SER A 203 -5.39 -7.94 -3.47
N HIS A 204 -5.52 -7.52 -4.73
CA HIS A 204 -5.28 -8.31 -5.94
C HIS A 204 -6.19 -9.51 -6.20
N VAL A 205 -6.90 -10.05 -5.21
CA VAL A 205 -7.70 -11.26 -5.41
C VAL A 205 -8.89 -11.01 -6.32
N GLY A 206 -9.28 -12.03 -7.06
CA GLY A 206 -10.51 -12.04 -7.85
C GLY A 206 -11.76 -11.96 -6.98
N GLU A 207 -12.88 -11.64 -7.61
CA GLU A 207 -14.14 -11.41 -6.88
C GLU A 207 -14.61 -12.67 -6.15
N GLN A 208 -14.56 -13.83 -6.81
CA GLN A 208 -14.95 -15.09 -6.17
C GLN A 208 -13.98 -15.47 -5.03
N THR A 209 -12.67 -15.28 -5.24
CA THR A 209 -11.67 -15.51 -4.17
C THR A 209 -11.95 -14.62 -2.95
N PHE A 210 -12.34 -13.36 -3.16
CA PHE A 210 -12.74 -12.47 -2.07
C PHE A 210 -13.91 -13.06 -1.26
N TRP A 211 -14.97 -13.50 -1.93
CA TRP A 211 -16.15 -14.05 -1.24
C TRP A 211 -15.83 -15.36 -0.52
N ASP A 212 -15.00 -16.20 -1.11
CA ASP A 212 -14.54 -17.43 -0.47
C ASP A 212 -13.72 -17.15 0.79
N VAL A 213 -12.84 -16.12 0.78
CA VAL A 213 -12.11 -15.65 1.98
C VAL A 213 -13.10 -15.17 3.03
N MET A 214 -14.13 -14.39 2.66
CA MET A 214 -15.15 -13.94 3.62
C MET A 214 -15.87 -15.12 4.27
N SER A 215 -16.04 -16.22 3.58
CA SER A 215 -16.69 -17.45 4.06
C SER A 215 -15.78 -18.29 4.96
N VAL A 216 -14.48 -18.42 4.59
CA VAL A 216 -13.54 -19.39 5.21
C VAL A 216 -12.74 -18.79 6.36
N SER A 217 -12.38 -17.50 6.28
CA SER A 217 -11.52 -16.89 7.28
C SER A 217 -12.21 -16.80 8.65
N SER A 218 -11.56 -17.30 9.69
CA SER A 218 -12.02 -17.20 11.09
C SER A 218 -11.53 -15.92 11.79
N LYS A 219 -10.59 -15.20 11.18
CA LYS A 219 -10.01 -13.94 11.65
C LYS A 219 -10.39 -12.80 10.70
N PRO A 220 -10.35 -11.52 11.12
CA PRO A 220 -10.62 -10.40 10.24
C PRO A 220 -9.63 -10.34 9.07
N PRO A 221 -10.08 -10.49 7.79
CA PRO A 221 -9.21 -10.18 6.65
C PRO A 221 -9.06 -8.67 6.47
N PHE A 222 -8.14 -8.25 5.61
CA PHE A 222 -8.01 -6.83 5.27
C PHE A 222 -7.56 -6.66 3.80
N ALA A 223 -7.67 -5.45 3.26
CA ALA A 223 -7.07 -5.09 2.00
C ALA A 223 -5.89 -4.15 2.27
N SER A 224 -4.67 -4.61 2.01
CA SER A 224 -3.45 -3.87 2.33
C SER A 224 -3.23 -2.63 1.49
N HIS A 225 -3.74 -2.61 0.22
CA HIS A 225 -3.60 -1.53 -0.74
C HIS A 225 -4.65 -1.65 -1.87
N SER A 226 -5.87 -1.23 -1.60
CA SER A 226 -6.98 -1.20 -2.59
C SER A 226 -7.73 0.11 -2.48
N SER A 227 -8.54 0.44 -3.50
CA SER A 227 -9.34 1.67 -3.53
C SER A 227 -10.82 1.36 -3.79
N VAL A 228 -11.64 2.35 -4.10
CA VAL A 228 -13.11 2.23 -4.22
C VAL A 228 -13.52 2.09 -5.67
N TYR A 229 -14.21 0.99 -6.01
CA TYR A 229 -14.65 0.70 -7.37
C TYR A 229 -15.66 1.73 -7.90
N GLU A 230 -16.57 2.22 -7.07
CA GLU A 230 -17.60 3.18 -7.49
C GLU A 230 -17.03 4.54 -7.91
N LEU A 231 -15.84 4.91 -7.40
CA LEU A 231 -15.15 6.13 -7.81
C LEU A 231 -14.21 5.91 -9.00
N CYS A 232 -13.58 4.73 -9.08
CA CYS A 232 -12.72 4.35 -10.19
C CYS A 232 -12.94 2.87 -10.53
N LYS A 233 -13.62 2.60 -11.66
CA LYS A 233 -14.03 1.26 -12.09
C LYS A 233 -12.85 0.43 -12.58
N HIS A 234 -11.99 0.07 -11.66
CA HIS A 234 -10.83 -0.77 -11.90
C HIS A 234 -10.95 -2.08 -11.10
N GLN A 235 -10.55 -3.22 -11.69
CA GLN A 235 -10.69 -4.55 -11.06
C GLN A 235 -9.91 -4.70 -9.73
N ARG A 236 -8.92 -3.83 -9.48
CA ARG A 236 -8.15 -3.80 -8.22
C ARG A 236 -8.89 -3.11 -7.08
N ASN A 237 -9.97 -2.39 -7.38
CA ASN A 237 -10.76 -1.64 -6.41
C ASN A 237 -11.92 -2.50 -5.87
N LEU A 238 -12.26 -2.32 -4.61
CA LEU A 238 -13.34 -3.03 -3.96
C LEU A 238 -14.70 -2.37 -4.23
N LYS A 239 -15.70 -3.19 -4.54
CA LYS A 239 -17.09 -2.78 -4.66
C LYS A 239 -17.72 -2.51 -3.30
N ASP A 240 -18.82 -1.78 -3.25
CA ASP A 240 -19.53 -1.43 -2.02
C ASP A 240 -19.86 -2.63 -1.14
N GLU A 241 -20.39 -3.71 -1.76
CA GLU A 241 -20.71 -4.94 -1.04
C GLU A 241 -19.48 -5.64 -0.47
N GLN A 242 -18.34 -5.57 -1.15
CA GLN A 242 -17.08 -6.11 -0.66
C GLN A 242 -16.54 -5.28 0.53
N ILE A 243 -16.60 -3.94 0.43
CA ILE A 243 -16.19 -3.03 1.53
C ILE A 243 -17.08 -3.27 2.76
N LYS A 244 -18.41 -3.40 2.58
CA LYS A 244 -19.35 -3.71 3.66
C LYS A 244 -19.08 -5.06 4.29
N ALA A 245 -18.81 -6.10 3.48
CA ALA A 245 -18.49 -7.43 3.98
C ALA A 245 -17.18 -7.45 4.78
N LEU A 246 -16.14 -6.75 4.27
CA LEU A 246 -14.86 -6.61 4.95
C LEU A 246 -15.03 -5.92 6.32
N ALA A 247 -15.78 -4.82 6.36
CA ALA A 247 -16.08 -4.10 7.59
C ALA A 247 -16.89 -4.95 8.59
N ALA A 248 -17.90 -5.68 8.12
CA ALA A 248 -18.72 -6.58 8.94
C ALA A 248 -17.88 -7.71 9.59
N ARG A 249 -16.79 -8.13 8.94
CA ARG A 249 -15.80 -9.08 9.49
C ARG A 249 -14.78 -8.43 10.43
N GLY A 250 -14.90 -7.12 10.70
CA GLY A 250 -13.95 -6.37 11.51
C GLY A 250 -12.64 -6.04 10.79
N GLY A 251 -12.59 -6.21 9.47
CA GLY A 251 -11.44 -5.89 8.63
C GLY A 251 -11.21 -4.39 8.45
N VAL A 252 -10.34 -4.04 7.50
CA VAL A 252 -10.03 -2.65 7.12
C VAL A 252 -9.58 -2.60 5.66
N ILE A 253 -9.96 -1.58 4.91
CA ILE A 253 -9.40 -1.26 3.61
C ILE A 253 -8.36 -0.16 3.75
N GLN A 254 -7.16 -0.38 3.22
CA GLN A 254 -6.09 0.61 3.16
C GLN A 254 -6.06 1.19 1.75
N ILE A 255 -6.24 2.50 1.64
CA ILE A 255 -6.37 3.16 0.33
C ILE A 255 -5.01 3.22 -0.36
N ASN A 256 -4.97 2.67 -1.58
CA ASN A 256 -3.82 2.68 -2.48
C ASN A 256 -3.65 4.07 -3.12
N PHE A 257 -2.40 4.48 -3.35
CA PHE A 257 -2.08 5.80 -3.91
C PHE A 257 -1.88 5.79 -5.44
N TYR A 258 -1.97 4.65 -6.11
CA TYR A 258 -1.79 4.62 -7.55
C TYR A 258 -2.85 5.43 -8.29
N SER A 259 -2.41 6.38 -9.12
CA SER A 259 -3.32 7.24 -9.91
C SER A 259 -4.29 6.44 -10.76
N GLY A 260 -3.89 5.25 -11.25
CA GLY A 260 -4.75 4.37 -12.04
C GLY A 260 -5.88 3.71 -11.24
N PHE A 261 -5.81 3.70 -9.88
CA PHE A 261 -6.86 3.19 -9.02
C PHE A 261 -7.69 4.30 -8.38
N LEU A 262 -7.24 5.54 -8.50
CA LEU A 262 -7.92 6.72 -7.96
C LEU A 262 -8.70 7.50 -9.03
N ASP A 263 -8.13 7.67 -10.22
CA ASP A 263 -8.71 8.44 -11.32
C ASP A 263 -9.16 7.54 -12.46
N GLN A 264 -10.47 7.42 -12.66
CA GLN A 264 -11.04 6.59 -13.74
C GLN A 264 -10.59 7.01 -15.16
N TYR A 265 -10.03 8.21 -15.32
CA TYR A 265 -9.55 8.72 -16.60
C TYR A 265 -8.04 8.54 -16.80
N TYR A 266 -7.31 8.10 -15.76
CA TYR A 266 -5.85 7.97 -15.80
C TYR A 266 -5.34 7.15 -16.98
N PHE A 267 -5.87 5.95 -17.18
CA PHE A 267 -5.45 5.09 -18.28
C PHE A 267 -5.77 5.67 -19.67
N ALA A 268 -6.87 6.39 -19.83
CA ALA A 268 -7.20 7.09 -21.08
C ALA A 268 -6.21 8.23 -21.35
N LYS A 269 -5.87 9.02 -20.32
CA LYS A 269 -4.85 10.08 -20.41
C LYS A 269 -3.48 9.48 -20.75
N ARG A 270 -3.08 8.39 -20.09
CA ARG A 270 -1.82 7.70 -20.33
C ARG A 270 -1.73 7.12 -21.74
N LYS A 271 -2.82 6.53 -22.24
CA LYS A 271 -2.93 6.05 -23.62
C LYS A 271 -2.77 7.18 -24.62
N ALA A 272 -3.41 8.32 -24.40
CA ALA A 272 -3.27 9.50 -25.26
C ALA A 272 -1.82 10.04 -25.26
N PHE A 273 -1.17 10.08 -24.11
CA PHE A 273 0.24 10.45 -23.99
C PHE A 273 1.15 9.48 -24.76
N LYS A 274 1.01 8.17 -24.57
CA LYS A 274 1.77 7.17 -25.34
C LYS A 274 1.54 7.30 -26.83
N ALA A 275 0.31 7.54 -27.29
CA ALA A 275 -0.01 7.76 -28.71
C ALA A 275 0.66 9.03 -29.27
N LYS A 276 0.72 10.12 -28.50
CA LYS A 276 1.39 11.36 -28.88
C LYS A 276 2.87 11.14 -29.17
N TYR A 277 3.53 10.29 -28.41
CA TYR A 277 4.97 10.04 -28.52
C TYR A 277 5.34 8.70 -29.18
N ALA A 278 4.38 8.03 -29.84
CA ALA A 278 4.59 6.70 -30.44
C ALA A 278 5.73 6.68 -31.46
N ALA A 279 5.86 7.73 -32.29
CA ALA A 279 6.95 7.81 -33.28
C ALA A 279 8.34 7.92 -32.60
N GLU A 280 8.44 8.62 -31.48
CA GLU A 280 9.67 8.72 -30.71
C GLU A 280 10.00 7.38 -30.01
N ALA A 281 8.99 6.70 -29.46
CA ALA A 281 9.15 5.37 -28.89
C ALA A 281 9.68 4.37 -29.92
N GLU A 282 9.11 4.37 -31.13
CA GLU A 282 9.60 3.50 -32.23
C GLU A 282 11.04 3.84 -32.66
N ALA A 283 11.44 5.10 -32.60
CA ALA A 283 12.82 5.50 -32.88
C ALA A 283 13.78 4.96 -31.79
N LEU A 284 13.39 5.02 -30.52
CA LEU A 284 14.17 4.48 -29.39
C LEU A 284 14.25 2.95 -29.46
N LYS A 285 13.17 2.26 -29.80
CA LYS A 285 13.18 0.79 -30.00
C LYS A 285 14.17 0.33 -31.08
N LYS A 286 14.33 1.13 -32.15
CA LYS A 286 15.33 0.85 -33.19
C LYS A 286 16.77 0.97 -32.68
N THR A 287 17.01 1.59 -31.53
CA THR A 287 18.34 1.63 -30.89
C THR A 287 18.61 0.42 -29.98
N GLY A 288 17.66 -0.53 -29.88
CA GLY A 288 17.78 -1.76 -29.10
C GLY A 288 17.06 -1.72 -27.75
N LEU A 289 16.35 -0.65 -27.41
CA LEU A 289 15.54 -0.59 -26.19
C LEU A 289 14.24 -1.39 -26.36
N SER A 290 13.76 -1.97 -25.27
CA SER A 290 12.41 -2.53 -25.20
C SER A 290 11.33 -1.41 -25.30
N GLU A 291 10.08 -1.80 -25.42
CA GLU A 291 8.96 -0.83 -25.43
C GLU A 291 8.88 -0.07 -24.10
N ASP A 292 9.00 -0.78 -22.98
CA ASP A 292 8.94 -0.17 -21.66
C ASP A 292 10.11 0.79 -21.42
N GLU A 293 11.35 0.38 -21.69
CA GLU A 293 12.53 1.26 -21.58
C GLU A 293 12.42 2.49 -22.48
N SER A 294 11.79 2.35 -23.66
CA SER A 294 11.56 3.48 -24.56
C SER A 294 10.57 4.49 -23.97
N TYR A 295 9.48 4.00 -23.35
CA TYR A 295 8.52 4.90 -22.67
C TYR A 295 9.06 5.45 -21.35
N ASP A 296 9.91 4.75 -20.62
CA ASP A 296 10.59 5.28 -19.44
C ASP A 296 11.46 6.49 -19.81
N ARG A 297 12.20 6.41 -20.93
CA ARG A 297 12.96 7.54 -21.47
C ARG A 297 12.09 8.73 -21.89
N ILE A 298 10.94 8.45 -22.48
CA ILE A 298 9.96 9.47 -22.87
C ILE A 298 9.35 10.11 -21.63
N ASP A 299 9.01 9.34 -20.63
CA ASP A 299 8.48 9.82 -19.35
C ASP A 299 9.47 10.76 -18.64
N ASP A 300 10.73 10.39 -18.61
CA ASP A 300 11.79 11.23 -18.06
C ASP A 300 11.96 12.54 -18.85
N LYS A 301 11.93 12.46 -20.17
CA LYS A 301 12.07 13.64 -21.05
C LYS A 301 10.89 14.60 -20.92
N TYR A 302 9.67 14.07 -20.81
CA TYR A 302 8.43 14.85 -20.74
C TYR A 302 7.79 14.80 -19.34
N ARG A 303 8.62 14.78 -18.31
CA ARG A 303 8.22 14.62 -16.90
C ARG A 303 7.11 15.57 -16.45
N ASP A 304 7.11 16.82 -16.92
CA ASP A 304 6.06 17.78 -16.58
C ASP A 304 4.69 17.38 -17.15
N GLU A 305 4.64 16.84 -18.38
CA GLU A 305 3.40 16.33 -18.97
C GLU A 305 2.94 15.07 -18.23
N VAL A 306 3.85 14.14 -17.93
CA VAL A 306 3.54 12.93 -17.15
C VAL A 306 3.00 13.30 -15.76
N ASN A 307 3.59 14.29 -15.10
CA ASN A 307 3.09 14.79 -13.81
C ASN A 307 1.66 15.36 -13.92
N GLN A 308 1.26 15.90 -15.08
CA GLN A 308 -0.12 16.36 -15.27
C GLN A 308 -1.14 15.22 -15.40
N LEU A 309 -0.70 14.01 -15.76
CA LEU A 309 -1.57 12.83 -15.85
C LEU A 309 -1.98 12.29 -14.48
N ARG A 310 -1.15 12.51 -13.46
CA ARG A 310 -1.35 12.00 -12.10
C ARG A 310 -2.70 12.46 -11.52
N ALA A 311 -3.31 11.59 -10.72
CA ALA A 311 -4.53 11.90 -9.99
C ALA A 311 -4.31 13.13 -9.08
N PRO A 312 -5.26 14.07 -8.97
CA PRO A 312 -5.16 15.11 -7.96
C PRO A 312 -5.26 14.51 -6.56
N PHE A 313 -4.59 15.10 -5.58
CA PHE A 313 -4.63 14.67 -4.18
C PHE A 313 -6.05 14.58 -3.61
N SER A 314 -6.96 15.45 -4.09
CA SER A 314 -8.36 15.42 -3.66
C SER A 314 -9.05 14.08 -3.92
N LEU A 315 -8.70 13.36 -5.01
CA LEU A 315 -9.28 12.05 -5.30
C LEU A 315 -8.89 11.00 -4.25
N LEU A 316 -7.64 11.00 -3.76
CA LEU A 316 -7.28 10.15 -2.63
C LEU A 316 -8.18 10.41 -1.41
N MET A 317 -8.41 11.68 -1.11
CA MET A 317 -9.27 12.07 0.00
C MET A 317 -10.73 11.66 -0.23
N GLU A 318 -11.21 11.74 -1.47
CA GLU A 318 -12.56 11.29 -1.85
C GLU A 318 -12.73 9.78 -1.64
N HIS A 319 -11.71 8.96 -2.00
CA HIS A 319 -11.73 7.52 -1.74
C HIS A 319 -11.77 7.21 -0.23
N LEU A 320 -10.98 7.90 0.59
CA LEU A 320 -11.01 7.78 2.06
C LEU A 320 -12.41 8.13 2.61
N GLU A 321 -12.94 9.28 2.19
CA GLU A 321 -14.24 9.77 2.65
C GLU A 321 -15.40 8.90 2.18
N TYR A 322 -15.30 8.30 0.99
CA TYR A 322 -16.31 7.38 0.49
C TYR A 322 -16.45 6.18 1.42
N VAL A 323 -15.33 5.54 1.77
CA VAL A 323 -15.33 4.40 2.71
C VAL A 323 -15.86 4.82 4.08
N ILE A 324 -15.46 5.99 4.59
CA ILE A 324 -15.97 6.51 5.87
C ILE A 324 -17.49 6.68 5.84
N LYS A 325 -18.02 7.22 4.76
CA LYS A 325 -19.48 7.39 4.59
C LYS A 325 -20.21 6.05 4.47
N LEU A 326 -19.59 5.07 3.81
CA LEU A 326 -20.20 3.78 3.53
C LEU A 326 -20.26 2.85 4.76
N VAL A 327 -19.17 2.79 5.54
CA VAL A 327 -19.02 1.81 6.63
C VAL A 327 -18.49 2.39 7.94
N GLY A 328 -18.10 3.65 7.95
CA GLY A 328 -17.58 4.33 9.15
C GLY A 328 -16.06 4.42 9.19
N VAL A 329 -15.60 5.32 10.05
CA VAL A 329 -14.18 5.70 10.20
C VAL A 329 -13.26 4.56 10.70
N ASP A 330 -13.83 3.53 11.30
CA ASP A 330 -13.08 2.41 11.90
C ASP A 330 -12.55 1.41 10.84
N TYR A 331 -12.92 1.56 9.56
CA TYR A 331 -12.71 0.55 8.53
C TYR A 331 -11.85 1.03 7.36
N VAL A 332 -11.16 2.17 7.49
CA VAL A 332 -10.28 2.71 6.45
C VAL A 332 -8.94 3.15 7.01
N GLY A 333 -7.90 3.08 6.18
CA GLY A 333 -6.57 3.58 6.45
C GLY A 333 -5.78 3.83 5.16
N ILE A 334 -4.45 3.81 5.23
CA ILE A 334 -3.56 4.06 4.11
C ILE A 334 -2.63 2.87 3.85
N GLY A 335 -2.49 2.52 2.58
CA GLY A 335 -1.51 1.55 2.08
C GLY A 335 -0.97 2.11 0.78
N SER A 336 0.12 2.87 0.87
CA SER A 336 0.54 3.80 -0.18
C SER A 336 0.91 3.14 -1.49
N ASP A 337 1.45 1.94 -1.42
CA ASP A 337 2.04 1.25 -2.56
C ASP A 337 3.25 2.03 -3.15
N PHE A 338 3.86 2.91 -2.34
CA PHE A 338 5.07 3.60 -2.73
C PHE A 338 6.18 2.59 -3.10
N ASP A 339 6.98 2.96 -4.07
CA ASP A 339 8.02 2.14 -4.69
C ASP A 339 7.50 0.97 -5.55
N GLY A 340 6.22 0.59 -5.47
CA GLY A 340 5.51 -0.32 -6.37
C GLY A 340 4.73 0.39 -7.48
N ILE A 341 4.52 1.69 -7.35
CA ILE A 341 3.79 2.51 -8.31
C ILE A 341 4.67 3.59 -8.93
N ASP A 342 4.34 3.98 -10.16
CA ASP A 342 5.03 5.04 -10.92
C ASP A 342 4.31 6.40 -10.83
N SER A 343 3.06 6.41 -10.40
CA SER A 343 2.18 7.58 -10.49
C SER A 343 1.36 7.77 -9.21
N PRO A 344 1.98 8.18 -8.09
CA PRO A 344 1.25 8.59 -6.88
C PRO A 344 0.43 9.87 -7.15
N PRO A 345 -0.54 10.26 -6.29
CA PRO A 345 -1.29 11.49 -6.48
C PRO A 345 -0.39 12.72 -6.48
N LYS A 346 -0.80 13.77 -7.20
CA LYS A 346 -0.12 15.07 -7.12
C LYS A 346 0.03 15.49 -5.66
N GLU A 347 1.13 16.14 -5.34
CA GLU A 347 1.51 16.57 -3.98
C GLU A 347 1.98 15.43 -3.05
N LEU A 348 1.70 14.16 -3.37
CA LEU A 348 2.18 13.01 -2.60
C LEU A 348 3.37 12.34 -3.33
N ASP A 349 4.45 13.08 -3.52
CA ASP A 349 5.59 12.64 -4.33
C ASP A 349 6.45 11.58 -3.65
N ASP A 350 6.46 11.52 -2.33
CA ASP A 350 7.20 10.53 -1.54
C ASP A 350 6.67 10.46 -0.08
N VAL A 351 7.26 9.57 0.69
CA VAL A 351 6.87 9.33 2.10
C VAL A 351 6.98 10.57 3.00
N THR A 352 7.70 11.63 2.61
CA THR A 352 7.80 12.86 3.41
C THR A 352 6.52 13.70 3.37
N THR A 353 5.57 13.34 2.51
CA THR A 353 4.33 14.10 2.25
C THR A 353 3.11 13.59 3.03
N TYR A 354 3.23 12.51 3.81
CA TYR A 354 2.14 12.02 4.68
C TYR A 354 1.48 13.09 5.56
N PRO A 355 2.19 14.12 6.08
CA PRO A 355 1.57 15.21 6.85
C PRO A 355 0.43 15.92 6.12
N LEU A 356 0.42 15.92 4.78
CA LEU A 356 -0.64 16.52 3.97
C LEU A 356 -1.98 15.80 4.15
N ILE A 357 -1.97 14.48 4.32
CA ILE A 357 -3.18 13.69 4.60
C ILE A 357 -3.77 14.10 5.95
N THR A 358 -2.93 14.21 6.99
CA THR A 358 -3.38 14.67 8.31
C THR A 358 -3.96 16.08 8.25
N LYS A 359 -3.32 17.00 7.53
CA LYS A 359 -3.80 18.36 7.30
C LYS A 359 -5.17 18.33 6.62
N ALA A 360 -5.28 17.59 5.51
CA ALA A 360 -6.51 17.51 4.73
C ALA A 360 -7.70 16.92 5.51
N LEU A 361 -7.45 15.91 6.37
CA LEU A 361 -8.47 15.34 7.24
C LEU A 361 -8.95 16.36 8.29
N LEU A 362 -8.02 17.12 8.91
CA LEU A 362 -8.39 18.20 9.84
C LEU A 362 -9.21 19.31 9.17
N GLU A 363 -8.80 19.74 7.98
CA GLU A 363 -9.52 20.78 7.20
C GLU A 363 -10.91 20.32 6.78
N ARG A 364 -11.14 19.02 6.63
CA ARG A 364 -12.44 18.40 6.38
C ARG A 364 -13.28 18.18 7.64
N GLY A 365 -12.78 18.58 8.80
CA GLY A 365 -13.54 18.54 10.07
C GLY A 365 -13.48 17.20 10.81
N TYR A 366 -12.63 16.25 10.40
CA TYR A 366 -12.44 15.01 11.15
C TYR A 366 -11.82 15.27 12.52
N SER A 367 -12.34 14.59 13.55
CA SER A 367 -11.80 14.71 14.89
C SER A 367 -10.37 14.14 14.97
N LYS A 368 -9.56 14.66 15.91
CA LYS A 368 -8.22 14.11 16.17
C LYS A 368 -8.26 12.61 16.51
N LYS A 369 -9.36 12.13 17.10
CA LYS A 369 -9.57 10.71 17.40
C LYS A 369 -9.77 9.90 16.11
N ASP A 370 -10.57 10.41 15.18
CA ASP A 370 -10.84 9.73 13.90
C ASP A 370 -9.60 9.71 13.01
N ILE A 371 -8.84 10.81 12.97
CA ILE A 371 -7.57 10.87 12.24
C ILE A 371 -6.58 9.83 12.78
N ARG A 372 -6.45 9.68 14.10
CA ARG A 372 -5.61 8.62 14.68
C ARG A 372 -6.04 7.21 14.30
N LYS A 373 -7.34 6.97 14.12
CA LYS A 373 -7.85 5.69 13.64
C LYS A 373 -7.41 5.44 12.20
N ILE A 374 -7.65 6.40 11.30
CA ILE A 374 -7.33 6.32 9.87
C ILE A 374 -5.82 6.12 9.67
N MET A 375 -4.99 6.90 10.35
CA MET A 375 -3.55 6.94 10.10
C MET A 375 -2.78 5.74 10.66
N GLY A 376 -3.41 4.85 11.45
CA GLY A 376 -2.73 3.63 11.92
C GLY A 376 -3.54 2.81 12.94
N GLY A 377 -4.44 3.45 13.69
CA GLY A 377 -5.20 2.77 14.74
C GLY A 377 -6.07 1.62 14.23
N ASN A 378 -6.67 1.78 13.04
CA ASN A 378 -7.51 0.75 12.44
C ASN A 378 -6.70 -0.48 12.00
N PHE A 379 -5.53 -0.29 11.41
CA PHE A 379 -4.62 -1.41 11.11
C PHE A 379 -4.16 -2.11 12.38
N LEU A 380 -3.74 -1.34 13.40
CA LEU A 380 -3.31 -1.91 14.69
C LEU A 380 -4.40 -2.76 15.34
N ARG A 381 -5.67 -2.37 15.23
CA ARG A 381 -6.83 -3.13 15.69
C ARG A 381 -6.95 -4.47 14.96
N VAL A 382 -6.83 -4.46 13.62
CA VAL A 382 -6.93 -5.69 12.82
C VAL A 382 -5.74 -6.61 13.07
N LEU A 383 -4.52 -6.06 13.16
CA LEU A 383 -3.34 -6.82 13.53
C LEU A 383 -3.55 -7.53 14.87
N SER A 384 -3.97 -6.78 15.91
CA SER A 384 -4.22 -7.34 17.25
C SER A 384 -5.32 -8.39 17.26
N ALA A 385 -6.37 -8.24 16.44
CA ALA A 385 -7.46 -9.22 16.34
C ALA A 385 -7.03 -10.53 15.65
N ASN A 386 -5.96 -10.48 14.85
CA ASN A 386 -5.39 -11.67 14.20
C ASN A 386 -4.37 -12.40 15.09
N GLU A 387 -3.76 -11.73 16.07
CA GLU A 387 -2.78 -12.35 16.96
C GLU A 387 -3.38 -13.51 17.76
N ASN A 388 -2.57 -14.52 18.00
CA ASN A 388 -2.92 -15.59 18.94
C ASN A 388 -2.51 -15.15 20.36
N ASN A 389 -3.42 -15.32 21.30
CA ASN A 389 -3.20 -15.04 22.72
C ASN A 389 -2.17 -15.98 23.33
#